data_b8756bb90ba65114552f0be10b5a308f
#
_entry.id   b8756bb90ba65114552f0be10b5a308f
#
_cell.length_a   1.000
_cell.length_b   1.000
_cell.length_c   1.000
_cell.angle_alpha   90.00
_cell.angle_beta   90.00
_cell.angle_gamma   90.00
#
_symmetry.space_group_name_H-M   'P 1'
#
loop_
_entity.id
_entity.type
_entity.pdbx_description
1 polymer ?
#
loop_
_entity_poly.entity_id
_entity_poly.type
_entity_poly.pdbx_seq_one_letter_code
_entity_poly.pdbx_strand_id
1 'polypeptide(L)'
;KTWQIIPLPMDSDSSLICGAIDLETYELNPNDPVNGGNHNHKGFSVYVDDNTVWAGTANGINKGIIEEDCINWEHHYTSTWNNISGNWVIGFTNQKLENGTDRLWAITWAGEGNNEKNALSYTDDGGETWQISSPSGYSEKVYNLYANESRIWAATASGLYVSEDGQHWERYPQPKDQNTGEEILTKQVLSVYSDINNWLWLGTAEGVALSNDDGINWTIHKFWEPTVFKDKEKMLTVYPNPFYTSK
;
A
#
# COMPACT_ATOMS: atom_id res chain seq x y z
N LYS A 1 17.68 21.92 -9.06
CA LYS A 1 16.57 21.60 -8.16
C LYS A 1 17.17 21.39 -6.79
N THR A 2 16.71 22.12 -5.80
CA THR A 2 17.05 21.94 -4.39
C THR A 2 15.97 21.11 -3.71
N TRP A 3 16.35 20.25 -2.77
CA TRP A 3 15.42 19.54 -1.89
C TRP A 3 15.13 20.42 -0.68
N GLN A 4 13.87 20.44 -0.26
CA GLN A 4 13.45 21.11 0.95
C GLN A 4 12.81 20.08 1.89
N ILE A 5 13.10 20.20 3.19
CA ILE A 5 12.44 19.41 4.22
C ILE A 5 11.05 20.01 4.45
N ILE A 6 10.03 19.17 4.42
CA ILE A 6 8.68 19.53 4.85
C ILE A 6 8.49 18.97 6.25
N PRO A 7 8.35 19.83 7.28
CA PRO A 7 8.09 19.39 8.63
C PRO A 7 6.79 18.60 8.73
N LEU A 8 6.77 17.57 9.57
CA LEU A 8 5.56 16.85 9.98
C LEU A 8 5.24 17.18 11.44
N PRO A 9 3.96 17.10 11.87
CA PRO A 9 3.59 17.20 13.28
C PRO A 9 4.37 16.20 14.14
N MET A 10 4.63 16.53 15.39
CA MET A 10 5.15 15.56 16.35
C MET A 10 4.07 14.53 16.71
N ASP A 11 4.47 13.41 17.34
CA ASP A 11 3.54 12.34 17.71
C ASP A 11 2.39 12.80 18.61
N SER A 12 2.59 13.87 19.37
CA SER A 12 1.62 14.50 20.28
C SER A 12 0.75 15.56 19.62
N ASP A 13 1.10 16.02 18.43
CA ASP A 13 0.48 17.18 17.81
C ASP A 13 -0.64 16.75 16.86
N SER A 14 -1.78 17.39 16.95
CA SER A 14 -2.93 17.16 16.07
C SER A 14 -2.84 17.92 14.75
N SER A 15 -1.98 18.95 14.67
CA SER A 15 -1.81 19.83 13.51
C SER A 15 -0.46 20.54 13.54
N LEU A 16 -0.06 21.10 12.39
CA LEU A 16 1.12 21.92 12.28
C LEU A 16 0.91 23.00 11.23
N ILE A 17 0.94 24.27 11.64
CA ILE A 17 0.69 25.42 10.76
C ILE A 17 1.98 25.86 10.08
N CYS A 18 1.90 26.25 8.81
CA CYS A 18 2.98 26.87 8.06
C CYS A 18 3.63 28.02 8.83
N GLY A 19 4.96 28.02 8.84
CA GLY A 19 5.75 29.05 9.55
C GLY A 19 5.81 28.92 11.06
N ALA A 20 5.15 27.91 11.65
CA ALA A 20 5.24 27.64 13.09
C ALA A 20 6.61 27.05 13.50
N ILE A 21 7.35 26.50 12.55
CA ILE A 21 8.67 25.89 12.76
C ILE A 21 9.74 26.64 11.96
N ASP A 22 10.83 26.96 12.61
CA ASP A 22 12.03 27.45 11.94
C ASP A 22 12.74 26.29 11.23
N LEU A 23 12.71 26.31 9.89
CA LEU A 23 13.31 25.26 9.05
C LEU A 23 14.83 25.16 9.18
N GLU A 24 15.52 26.23 9.63
CA GLU A 24 16.97 26.21 9.86
C GLU A 24 17.33 25.36 11.08
N THR A 25 16.41 25.23 12.03
CA THR A 25 16.60 24.48 13.28
C THR A 25 15.80 23.21 13.37
N TYR A 26 14.91 22.96 12.38
CA TYR A 26 14.09 21.77 12.37
C TYR A 26 14.90 20.52 12.02
N GLU A 27 14.86 19.54 12.90
CA GLU A 27 15.48 18.23 12.69
C GLU A 27 14.40 17.12 12.67
N LEU A 28 14.39 16.35 11.58
CA LEU A 28 13.65 15.11 11.54
C LEU A 28 14.30 14.10 12.49
N ASN A 29 13.56 13.64 13.48
CA ASN A 29 14.02 12.61 14.40
C ASN A 29 13.11 11.37 14.35
N PRO A 30 13.35 10.41 13.44
CA PRO A 30 12.54 9.19 13.30
C PRO A 30 12.87 8.10 14.32
N ASN A 31 13.66 8.41 15.36
CA ASN A 31 13.95 7.44 16.41
C ASN A 31 12.68 7.06 17.18
N ASP A 32 12.79 6.01 17.98
CA ASP A 32 11.75 5.60 18.90
C ASP A 32 11.47 6.73 19.91
N PRO A 33 10.20 7.03 20.26
CA PRO A 33 9.83 8.02 21.25
C PRO A 33 10.50 7.85 22.63
N VAL A 34 10.78 6.59 23.04
CA VAL A 34 11.58 6.30 24.26
C VAL A 34 12.98 6.91 24.20
N ASN A 35 13.52 7.17 23.01
CA ASN A 35 14.81 7.80 22.75
C ASN A 35 14.67 9.26 22.32
N GLY A 36 13.52 9.87 22.56
CA GLY A 36 13.24 11.28 22.22
C GLY A 36 12.92 11.51 20.74
N GLY A 37 12.60 10.48 19.99
CA GLY A 37 12.19 10.57 18.59
C GLY A 37 10.69 10.72 18.41
N ASN A 38 10.25 10.69 17.14
CA ASN A 38 8.86 10.75 16.73
C ASN A 38 8.59 9.71 15.64
N HIS A 39 7.64 8.83 15.85
CA HIS A 39 7.21 7.86 14.84
C HIS A 39 6.55 8.56 13.64
N ASN A 40 5.92 9.71 13.85
CA ASN A 40 5.35 10.52 12.77
C ASN A 40 6.42 11.08 11.81
N HIS A 41 7.69 11.11 12.20
CA HIS A 41 8.81 11.44 11.33
C HIS A 41 9.30 10.27 10.45
N LYS A 42 8.71 9.07 10.57
CA LYS A 42 8.95 7.92 9.67
C LYS A 42 7.88 7.88 8.59
N GLY A 43 8.10 8.59 7.48
CA GLY A 43 7.19 8.57 6.33
C GLY A 43 7.29 7.24 5.56
N PHE A 44 6.15 6.65 5.21
CA PHE A 44 6.05 5.44 4.39
C PHE A 44 5.38 5.68 3.05
N SER A 45 4.39 6.58 3.00
CA SER A 45 3.58 6.81 1.83
C SER A 45 3.07 8.24 1.75
N VAL A 46 2.77 8.68 0.53
CA VAL A 46 2.17 9.99 0.26
C VAL A 46 1.16 9.85 -0.86
N TYR A 47 0.05 10.54 -0.74
CA TYR A 47 -0.95 10.70 -1.77
C TYR A 47 -1.32 12.18 -1.87
N VAL A 48 -1.44 12.69 -3.09
CA VAL A 48 -1.78 14.10 -3.36
C VAL A 48 -2.99 14.13 -4.28
N ASP A 49 -3.99 14.91 -3.87
CA ASP A 49 -5.19 15.18 -4.66
C ASP A 49 -5.44 16.69 -4.67
N ASP A 50 -5.32 17.28 -5.85
CA ASP A 50 -5.32 18.73 -6.04
C ASP A 50 -4.38 19.45 -5.07
N ASN A 51 -4.92 20.12 -4.06
CA ASN A 51 -4.16 20.87 -3.05
C ASN A 51 -4.05 20.13 -1.71
N THR A 52 -4.61 18.94 -1.60
CA THR A 52 -4.59 18.13 -0.37
C THR A 52 -3.46 17.11 -0.44
N VAL A 53 -2.68 17.01 0.64
CA VAL A 53 -1.64 16.00 0.84
C VAL A 53 -2.04 15.08 1.98
N TRP A 54 -1.90 13.78 1.74
CA TRP A 54 -2.02 12.75 2.74
C TRP A 54 -0.67 12.07 2.91
N ALA A 55 -0.10 12.18 4.09
CA ALA A 55 1.17 11.53 4.42
C ALA A 55 0.93 10.40 5.43
N GLY A 56 1.29 9.18 5.01
CA GLY A 56 1.26 8.00 5.85
C GLY A 56 2.61 7.76 6.52
N THR A 57 2.58 7.56 7.82
CA THR A 57 3.78 7.44 8.67
C THR A 57 3.71 6.21 9.57
N ALA A 58 4.69 6.05 10.46
CA ALA A 58 4.65 5.05 11.53
C ALA A 58 3.75 5.45 12.71
N ASN A 59 3.16 6.64 12.69
CA ASN A 59 2.20 7.11 13.70
C ASN A 59 0.90 7.63 13.08
N GLY A 60 0.44 7.03 12.00
CA GLY A 60 -0.86 7.35 11.42
C GLY A 60 -0.81 8.19 10.16
N ILE A 61 -1.88 8.93 9.91
CA ILE A 61 -2.12 9.71 8.70
C ILE A 61 -2.07 11.19 9.03
N ASN A 62 -1.32 11.96 8.26
CA ASN A 62 -1.38 13.41 8.31
C ASN A 62 -2.09 13.91 7.05
N LYS A 63 -3.11 14.75 7.23
CA LYS A 63 -3.78 15.48 6.17
C LYS A 63 -3.36 16.94 6.21
N GLY A 64 -2.93 17.46 5.09
CA GLY A 64 -2.50 18.85 4.99
C GLY A 64 -2.92 19.48 3.67
N ILE A 65 -2.87 20.80 3.64
CA ILE A 65 -3.13 21.63 2.47
C ILE A 65 -1.82 22.24 2.00
N ILE A 66 -1.55 22.11 0.70
CA ILE A 66 -0.38 22.74 0.07
C ILE A 66 -0.63 24.24 -0.03
N GLU A 67 0.30 25.02 0.55
CA GLU A 67 0.34 26.48 0.44
C GLU A 67 1.73 26.87 -0.08
N GLU A 68 1.80 27.56 -1.22
CA GLU A 68 3.04 28.03 -1.85
C GLU A 68 4.28 27.15 -1.61
N ASP A 69 5.02 27.42 -0.53
CA ASP A 69 6.28 26.73 -0.19
C ASP A 69 6.19 25.81 1.04
N CYS A 70 5.01 25.57 1.59
CA CYS A 70 4.82 24.74 2.78
C CYS A 70 3.52 23.93 2.75
N ILE A 71 3.30 23.09 3.76
CA ILE A 71 2.06 22.33 3.96
C ILE A 71 1.50 22.68 5.33
N ASN A 72 0.26 23.16 5.36
CA ASN A 72 -0.52 23.25 6.58
C ASN A 72 -1.09 21.86 6.92
N TRP A 73 -0.51 21.21 7.91
CA TRP A 73 -1.04 19.94 8.41
C TRP A 73 -2.22 20.22 9.33
N GLU A 74 -3.42 19.97 8.85
CA GLU A 74 -4.66 20.29 9.55
C GLU A 74 -5.07 19.22 10.55
N HIS A 75 -4.82 17.97 10.21
CA HIS A 75 -5.24 16.82 11.00
C HIS A 75 -4.17 15.72 11.02
N HIS A 76 -4.04 15.11 12.20
CA HIS A 76 -3.26 13.90 12.42
C HIS A 76 -4.18 12.79 12.94
N TYR A 77 -4.36 11.72 12.16
CA TYR A 77 -5.25 10.60 12.48
C TYR A 77 -4.44 9.42 12.98
N THR A 78 -4.86 8.86 14.12
CA THR A 78 -4.24 7.67 14.71
C THR A 78 -5.31 6.64 15.08
N SER A 79 -4.90 5.40 15.34
CA SER A 79 -5.81 4.33 15.81
C SER A 79 -6.46 4.66 17.16
N THR A 80 -5.83 5.49 17.97
CA THR A 80 -6.35 5.87 19.29
C THR A 80 -7.40 6.97 19.21
N TRP A 81 -7.23 7.94 18.30
CA TRP A 81 -8.05 9.16 18.28
C TRP A 81 -9.14 9.16 17.20
N ASN A 82 -8.86 8.52 16.05
CA ASN A 82 -9.69 8.68 14.87
C ASN A 82 -10.14 7.36 14.23
N ASN A 83 -10.00 6.26 14.95
CA ASN A 83 -10.50 4.95 14.53
C ASN A 83 -9.91 4.42 13.21
N ILE A 84 -8.66 4.75 12.86
CA ILE A 84 -7.92 4.00 11.85
C ILE A 84 -7.43 2.67 12.45
N SER A 85 -7.28 1.62 11.64
CA SER A 85 -7.05 0.27 12.18
C SER A 85 -5.67 0.08 12.79
N GLY A 86 -4.67 0.78 12.30
CA GLY A 86 -3.29 0.68 12.77
C GLY A 86 -2.50 1.92 12.35
N ASN A 87 -1.41 2.19 13.06
CA ASN A 87 -0.66 3.43 12.90
C ASN A 87 0.44 3.37 11.82
N TRP A 88 0.79 2.20 11.31
CA TRP A 88 1.74 2.10 10.20
C TRP A 88 1.01 2.21 8.86
N VAL A 89 1.04 3.38 8.25
CA VAL A 89 0.28 3.69 7.04
C VAL A 89 1.19 3.60 5.82
N ILE A 90 1.16 2.43 5.17
CA ILE A 90 2.15 2.07 4.14
C ILE A 90 1.72 2.37 2.71
N GLY A 91 0.48 2.77 2.47
CA GLY A 91 0.00 3.09 1.13
C GLY A 91 -1.36 3.74 1.12
N PHE A 92 -1.64 4.43 0.03
CA PHE A 92 -2.94 5.02 -0.27
C PHE A 92 -3.42 4.63 -1.66
N THR A 93 -4.73 4.58 -1.84
CA THR A 93 -5.39 4.43 -3.15
C THR A 93 -6.68 5.23 -3.13
N ASN A 94 -6.90 6.03 -4.16
CA ASN A 94 -8.19 6.69 -4.37
C ASN A 94 -9.13 5.76 -5.15
N GLN A 95 -10.40 5.81 -4.82
CA GLN A 95 -11.49 5.17 -5.54
C GLN A 95 -12.60 6.17 -5.79
N LYS A 96 -12.85 6.47 -7.04
CA LYS A 96 -14.01 7.27 -7.44
C LYS A 96 -15.19 6.34 -7.67
N LEU A 97 -16.14 6.34 -6.74
CA LEU A 97 -17.32 5.49 -6.80
C LEU A 97 -18.30 5.95 -7.88
N GLU A 98 -19.12 5.05 -8.41
CA GLU A 98 -20.13 5.34 -9.44
C GLU A 98 -21.12 6.44 -9.03
N ASN A 99 -21.39 6.59 -7.74
CA ASN A 99 -22.24 7.64 -7.20
C ASN A 99 -21.56 9.03 -7.10
N GLY A 100 -20.28 9.12 -7.53
CA GLY A 100 -19.47 10.33 -7.51
C GLY A 100 -18.72 10.59 -6.19
N THR A 101 -18.82 9.71 -5.21
CA THR A 101 -18.05 9.82 -3.96
C THR A 101 -16.57 9.52 -4.24
N ASP A 102 -15.69 10.38 -3.75
CA ASP A 102 -14.25 10.13 -3.71
C ASP A 102 -13.89 9.46 -2.40
N ARG A 103 -13.58 8.17 -2.48
CA ARG A 103 -13.14 7.36 -1.33
C ARG A 103 -11.62 7.28 -1.30
N LEU A 104 -11.03 7.69 -0.20
CA LEU A 104 -9.60 7.46 0.05
C LEU A 104 -9.41 6.23 0.92
N TRP A 105 -8.66 5.27 0.41
CA TRP A 105 -8.21 4.09 1.11
C TRP A 105 -6.79 4.26 1.64
N ALA A 106 -6.55 3.80 2.86
CA ALA A 106 -5.24 3.68 3.47
C ALA A 106 -4.95 2.23 3.87
N ILE A 107 -3.77 1.74 3.54
CA ILE A 107 -3.27 0.45 4.02
C ILE A 107 -2.65 0.70 5.39
N THR A 108 -3.29 0.16 6.42
CA THR A 108 -2.91 0.40 7.82
C THR A 108 -2.46 -0.89 8.49
N TRP A 109 -1.20 -0.95 8.90
CA TRP A 109 -0.66 -2.08 9.65
C TRP A 109 -0.61 -1.76 11.13
N ALA A 110 -0.73 -2.81 11.94
CA ALA A 110 -0.49 -2.71 13.37
C ALA A 110 0.97 -2.31 13.62
N GLY A 111 1.17 -1.24 14.37
CA GLY A 111 2.43 -0.82 14.93
C GLY A 111 2.64 -1.45 16.30
N GLU A 112 2.84 -0.62 17.33
CA GLU A 112 3.16 -1.08 18.69
C GLU A 112 1.98 -0.99 19.67
N GLY A 113 0.84 -0.42 19.25
CA GLY A 113 -0.34 -0.23 20.08
C GLY A 113 -1.13 -1.52 20.31
N ASN A 114 -1.56 -1.76 21.55
CA ASN A 114 -2.25 -3.01 21.95
C ASN A 114 -3.57 -3.28 21.21
N ASN A 115 -4.20 -2.25 20.65
CA ASN A 115 -5.50 -2.37 19.95
C ASN A 115 -5.36 -2.24 18.42
N GLU A 116 -4.16 -2.09 17.92
CA GLU A 116 -3.91 -1.95 16.49
C GLU A 116 -4.09 -3.25 15.73
N LYS A 117 -4.53 -3.14 14.48
CA LYS A 117 -4.84 -4.27 13.60
C LYS A 117 -4.31 -4.01 12.21
N ASN A 118 -3.87 -5.09 11.55
CA ASN A 118 -3.62 -5.04 10.11
C ASN A 118 -4.96 -5.03 9.38
N ALA A 119 -5.26 -3.95 8.68
CA ALA A 119 -6.50 -3.81 7.90
C ALA A 119 -6.37 -2.68 6.89
N LEU A 120 -7.50 -2.26 6.34
CA LEU A 120 -7.67 -1.06 5.57
C LEU A 120 -8.47 -0.05 6.40
N SER A 121 -8.14 1.22 6.24
CA SER A 121 -8.96 2.30 6.74
C SER A 121 -9.39 3.16 5.56
N TYR A 122 -10.65 3.60 5.51
CA TYR A 122 -11.10 4.46 4.41
C TYR A 122 -11.99 5.58 4.91
N THR A 123 -12.04 6.64 4.11
CA THR A 123 -12.89 7.80 4.32
C THR A 123 -13.62 8.15 3.03
N ASP A 124 -14.90 8.54 3.16
CA ASP A 124 -15.77 9.01 2.07
C ASP A 124 -16.07 10.50 2.18
N ASP A 125 -15.56 11.16 3.21
CA ASP A 125 -15.87 12.54 3.59
C ASP A 125 -14.60 13.39 3.78
N GLY A 126 -13.52 13.01 3.14
CA GLY A 126 -12.26 13.74 3.19
C GLY A 126 -11.57 13.69 4.55
N GLY A 127 -11.81 12.63 5.34
CA GLY A 127 -11.16 12.39 6.63
C GLY A 127 -11.97 12.81 7.86
N GLU A 128 -13.19 13.32 7.69
CA GLU A 128 -14.06 13.64 8.83
C GLU A 128 -14.40 12.38 9.64
N THR A 129 -14.64 11.27 8.93
CA THR A 129 -14.82 9.94 9.54
C THR A 129 -13.99 8.87 8.83
N TRP A 130 -13.52 7.88 9.60
CA TRP A 130 -12.79 6.73 9.11
C TRP A 130 -13.54 5.44 9.42
N GLN A 131 -13.54 4.53 8.46
CA GLN A 131 -14.11 3.19 8.59
C GLN A 131 -13.03 2.14 8.37
N ILE A 132 -13.20 0.98 9.02
CA ILE A 132 -12.25 -0.13 8.93
C ILE A 132 -12.83 -1.23 8.06
N SER A 133 -12.00 -1.78 7.18
CA SER A 133 -12.30 -2.90 6.30
C SER A 133 -11.17 -3.93 6.36
N SER A 134 -11.50 -5.20 6.38
CA SER A 134 -10.52 -6.28 6.52
C SER A 134 -10.72 -7.37 5.47
N PRO A 135 -9.92 -7.39 4.38
CA PRO A 135 -10.04 -8.38 3.32
C PRO A 135 -9.80 -9.82 3.77
N SER A 136 -8.82 -10.03 4.63
CA SER A 136 -8.33 -11.38 4.98
C SER A 136 -8.28 -11.63 6.50
N GLY A 137 -8.92 -10.76 7.27
CA GLY A 137 -8.83 -10.78 8.73
C GLY A 137 -7.73 -9.87 9.26
N TYR A 138 -7.81 -9.53 10.54
CA TYR A 138 -6.99 -8.48 11.17
C TYR A 138 -5.54 -8.89 11.48
N SER A 139 -5.19 -10.14 11.33
CA SER A 139 -3.82 -10.63 11.56
C SER A 139 -2.94 -10.55 10.32
N GLU A 140 -3.53 -10.42 9.15
CA GLU A 140 -2.79 -10.49 7.89
C GLU A 140 -2.55 -9.10 7.29
N LYS A 141 -1.38 -8.94 6.67
CA LYS A 141 -0.98 -7.69 6.05
C LYS A 141 -1.55 -7.57 4.64
N VAL A 142 -2.10 -6.40 4.34
CA VAL A 142 -2.34 -5.93 2.98
C VAL A 142 -1.08 -5.21 2.52
N TYR A 143 -0.57 -5.55 1.34
CA TYR A 143 0.66 -4.98 0.80
C TYR A 143 0.42 -3.89 -0.24
N ASN A 144 -0.65 -4.03 -1.01
CA ASN A 144 -0.99 -3.09 -2.06
C ASN A 144 -2.50 -3.12 -2.36
N LEU A 145 -3.00 -2.01 -2.86
CA LEU A 145 -4.38 -1.83 -3.32
C LEU A 145 -4.40 -1.32 -4.75
N TYR A 146 -5.40 -1.74 -5.48
CA TYR A 146 -5.84 -1.12 -6.72
C TYR A 146 -7.36 -0.97 -6.69
N ALA A 147 -7.87 0.17 -7.12
CA ALA A 147 -9.30 0.43 -7.19
C ALA A 147 -9.70 1.04 -8.54
N ASN A 148 -10.89 0.70 -9.00
CA ASN A 148 -11.62 1.41 -10.04
C ASN A 148 -12.99 1.83 -9.51
N GLU A 149 -13.86 2.35 -10.37
CA GLU A 149 -15.18 2.87 -9.98
C GLU A 149 -16.06 1.83 -9.27
N SER A 150 -15.98 0.56 -9.66
CA SER A 150 -16.88 -0.50 -9.20
C SER A 150 -16.24 -1.49 -8.23
N ARG A 151 -14.91 -1.61 -8.17
CA ARG A 151 -14.22 -2.63 -7.37
C ARG A 151 -12.92 -2.13 -6.78
N ILE A 152 -12.55 -2.77 -5.69
CA ILE A 152 -11.23 -2.64 -5.09
C ILE A 152 -10.59 -4.02 -4.94
N TRP A 153 -9.32 -4.14 -5.27
CA TRP A 153 -8.50 -5.32 -5.10
C TRP A 153 -7.44 -5.09 -4.03
N ALA A 154 -7.28 -6.09 -3.16
CA ALA A 154 -6.29 -6.09 -2.10
C ALA A 154 -5.31 -7.25 -2.26
N ALA A 155 -4.04 -6.93 -2.48
CA ALA A 155 -2.94 -7.88 -2.47
C ALA A 155 -2.50 -8.13 -1.03
N THR A 156 -2.59 -9.38 -0.57
CA THR A 156 -2.40 -9.73 0.85
C THR A 156 -1.41 -10.89 1.05
N ALA A 157 -1.09 -11.14 2.32
CA ALA A 157 -0.26 -12.30 2.71
C ALA A 157 -0.92 -13.65 2.36
N SER A 158 -2.25 -13.71 2.24
CA SER A 158 -3.01 -14.96 2.00
C SER A 158 -3.66 -15.05 0.63
N GLY A 159 -3.53 -14.04 -0.21
CA GLY A 159 -4.07 -14.05 -1.58
C GLY A 159 -4.43 -12.68 -2.11
N LEU A 160 -5.03 -12.68 -3.29
CA LEU A 160 -5.75 -11.55 -3.84
C LEU A 160 -7.20 -11.59 -3.36
N TYR A 161 -7.70 -10.47 -2.89
CA TYR A 161 -9.10 -10.28 -2.53
C TYR A 161 -9.69 -9.15 -3.35
N VAL A 162 -11.00 -9.26 -3.62
CA VAL A 162 -11.78 -8.24 -4.34
C VAL A 162 -13.04 -7.92 -3.55
N SER A 163 -13.47 -6.68 -3.64
CA SER A 163 -14.74 -6.21 -3.07
C SER A 163 -15.39 -5.18 -3.99
N GLU A 164 -16.72 -5.17 -4.06
CA GLU A 164 -17.51 -4.16 -4.75
C GLU A 164 -17.95 -3.04 -3.81
N ASP A 165 -18.09 -3.32 -2.52
CA ASP A 165 -18.56 -2.36 -1.50
C ASP A 165 -17.47 -1.94 -0.51
N GLY A 166 -16.33 -2.62 -0.50
CA GLY A 166 -15.24 -2.39 0.45
C GLY A 166 -15.46 -3.01 1.83
N GLN A 167 -16.52 -3.79 2.03
CA GLN A 167 -16.85 -4.47 3.30
C GLN A 167 -16.93 -5.99 3.15
N HIS A 168 -17.54 -6.47 2.05
CA HIS A 168 -17.63 -7.88 1.72
C HIS A 168 -16.54 -8.23 0.72
N TRP A 169 -15.62 -9.11 1.13
CA TRP A 169 -14.45 -9.48 0.36
C TRP A 169 -14.50 -10.92 -0.09
N GLU A 170 -14.22 -11.13 -1.37
CA GLU A 170 -14.07 -12.45 -1.95
C GLU A 170 -12.61 -12.71 -2.29
N ARG A 171 -12.14 -13.92 -1.98
CA ARG A 171 -10.80 -14.33 -2.33
C ARG A 171 -10.77 -14.82 -3.77
N TYR A 172 -9.87 -14.25 -4.57
CA TYR A 172 -9.61 -14.75 -5.92
C TYR A 172 -8.94 -16.12 -5.89
N PRO A 173 -9.25 -16.99 -6.85
CA PRO A 173 -8.49 -18.22 -7.07
C PRO A 173 -7.02 -17.91 -7.34
N GLN A 174 -6.13 -18.86 -7.00
CA GLN A 174 -4.73 -18.71 -7.35
C GLN A 174 -4.56 -18.68 -8.88
N PRO A 175 -3.66 -17.78 -9.37
CA PRO A 175 -3.40 -17.68 -10.80
C PRO A 175 -2.91 -19.00 -11.38
N LYS A 176 -3.57 -19.46 -12.43
CA LYS A 176 -3.22 -20.64 -13.20
C LYS A 176 -3.35 -20.37 -14.68
N ASP A 177 -2.32 -20.70 -15.43
CA ASP A 177 -2.34 -20.70 -16.89
C ASP A 177 -2.99 -22.00 -17.37
N GLN A 178 -4.16 -21.88 -17.99
CA GLN A 178 -4.93 -23.06 -18.46
C GLN A 178 -4.29 -23.72 -19.69
N ASN A 179 -3.44 -23.00 -20.44
CA ASN A 179 -2.78 -23.51 -21.64
C ASN A 179 -1.50 -24.29 -21.32
N THR A 180 -0.69 -23.76 -20.42
CA THR A 180 0.60 -24.35 -20.03
C THR A 180 0.50 -25.24 -18.81
N GLY A 181 -0.54 -25.06 -17.98
CA GLY A 181 -0.70 -25.71 -16.68
C GLY A 181 0.17 -25.11 -15.58
N GLU A 182 0.91 -24.05 -15.88
CA GLU A 182 1.67 -23.33 -14.86
C GLU A 182 0.77 -22.64 -13.85
N GLU A 183 1.22 -22.54 -12.60
CA GLU A 183 0.48 -21.87 -11.55
C GLU A 183 1.43 -21.16 -10.57
N ILE A 184 0.94 -20.09 -9.97
CA ILE A 184 1.59 -19.44 -8.81
C ILE A 184 1.21 -20.24 -7.58
N LEU A 185 2.18 -20.83 -6.89
CA LEU A 185 1.96 -21.66 -5.71
C LEU A 185 1.94 -20.87 -4.42
N THR A 186 2.69 -19.77 -4.35
CA THR A 186 2.64 -18.88 -3.19
C THR A 186 1.26 -18.26 -3.03
N LYS A 187 0.77 -18.22 -1.79
CA LYS A 187 -0.47 -17.49 -1.49
C LYS A 187 -0.24 -15.99 -1.43
N GLN A 188 0.99 -15.56 -1.14
CA GLN A 188 1.33 -14.15 -0.96
C GLN A 188 1.30 -13.42 -2.30
N VAL A 189 0.42 -12.43 -2.39
CA VAL A 189 0.36 -11.45 -3.48
C VAL A 189 0.91 -10.13 -2.94
N LEU A 190 1.94 -9.60 -3.60
CA LEU A 190 2.66 -8.40 -3.15
C LEU A 190 2.13 -7.13 -3.81
N SER A 191 1.62 -7.24 -5.04
CA SER A 191 1.07 -6.11 -5.77
C SER A 191 -0.04 -6.52 -6.70
N VAL A 192 -0.96 -5.59 -6.95
CA VAL A 192 -2.05 -5.69 -7.92
C VAL A 192 -2.21 -4.36 -8.63
N TYR A 193 -2.44 -4.41 -9.93
CA TYR A 193 -2.71 -3.23 -10.75
C TYR A 193 -3.50 -3.64 -12.00
N SER A 194 -4.40 -2.78 -12.47
CA SER A 194 -4.99 -2.94 -13.80
C SER A 194 -4.54 -1.79 -14.70
N ASP A 195 -4.07 -2.14 -15.88
CA ASP A 195 -3.57 -1.16 -16.84
C ASP A 195 -4.69 -0.52 -17.68
N ILE A 196 -4.33 0.37 -18.59
CA ILE A 196 -5.26 1.09 -19.47
C ILE A 196 -6.05 0.17 -20.42
N ASN A 197 -5.61 -1.07 -20.62
CA ASN A 197 -6.30 -2.08 -21.41
C ASN A 197 -7.19 -2.98 -20.53
N ASN A 198 -7.35 -2.66 -19.25
CA ASN A 198 -8.01 -3.47 -18.22
C ASN A 198 -7.36 -4.84 -17.98
N TRP A 199 -6.05 -4.94 -18.27
CA TRP A 199 -5.31 -6.15 -17.91
C TRP A 199 -4.93 -6.12 -16.44
N LEU A 200 -5.28 -7.18 -15.73
CA LEU A 200 -4.98 -7.34 -14.30
C LEU A 200 -3.60 -7.97 -14.13
N TRP A 201 -2.71 -7.26 -13.46
CA TRP A 201 -1.35 -7.64 -13.15
C TRP A 201 -1.20 -7.98 -11.69
N LEU A 202 -0.64 -9.15 -11.39
CA LEU A 202 -0.30 -9.55 -10.02
C LEU A 202 1.20 -9.77 -9.90
N GLY A 203 1.81 -9.17 -8.88
CA GLY A 203 3.18 -9.42 -8.49
C GLY A 203 3.23 -10.36 -7.28
N THR A 204 4.02 -11.41 -7.38
CA THR A 204 4.23 -12.38 -6.31
C THR A 204 5.73 -12.68 -6.12
N ALA A 205 6.08 -13.42 -5.07
CA ALA A 205 7.47 -13.85 -4.87
C ALA A 205 7.95 -14.87 -5.92
N GLU A 206 7.04 -15.54 -6.64
CA GLU A 206 7.38 -16.52 -7.66
C GLU A 206 7.41 -15.94 -9.08
N GLY A 207 6.80 -14.77 -9.28
CA GLY A 207 6.70 -14.17 -10.60
C GLY A 207 5.53 -13.23 -10.72
N VAL A 208 5.20 -12.93 -11.97
CA VAL A 208 4.09 -12.07 -12.37
C VAL A 208 3.01 -12.92 -13.04
N ALA A 209 1.76 -12.70 -12.68
CA ALA A 209 0.61 -13.23 -13.38
C ALA A 209 -0.18 -12.10 -14.05
N LEU A 210 -0.64 -12.34 -15.26
CA LEU A 210 -1.33 -11.39 -16.12
C LEU A 210 -2.63 -11.99 -16.61
N SER A 211 -3.75 -11.27 -16.45
CA SER A 211 -5.06 -11.65 -16.96
C SER A 211 -5.68 -10.53 -17.77
N ASN A 212 -6.30 -10.88 -18.89
CA ASN A 212 -7.08 -9.96 -19.73
C ASN A 212 -8.59 -10.26 -19.73
N ASP A 213 -9.02 -11.14 -18.86
CA ASP A 213 -10.40 -11.60 -18.72
C ASP A 213 -10.86 -11.60 -17.25
N ASP A 214 -10.43 -10.58 -16.51
CA ASP A 214 -10.80 -10.32 -15.12
C ASP A 214 -10.42 -11.45 -14.16
N GLY A 215 -9.28 -12.08 -14.38
CA GLY A 215 -8.75 -13.12 -13.49
C GLY A 215 -9.30 -14.53 -13.72
N ILE A 216 -9.99 -14.78 -14.83
CA ILE A 216 -10.49 -16.12 -15.19
C ILE A 216 -9.34 -16.99 -15.71
N ASN A 217 -8.55 -16.44 -16.64
CA ASN A 217 -7.35 -17.08 -17.17
C ASN A 217 -6.13 -16.20 -16.94
N TRP A 218 -4.99 -16.85 -16.75
CA TRP A 218 -3.74 -16.15 -16.44
C TRP A 218 -2.63 -16.57 -17.39
N THR A 219 -1.80 -15.64 -17.79
CA THR A 219 -0.46 -15.87 -18.31
C THR A 219 0.54 -15.68 -17.19
N ILE A 220 1.40 -16.66 -16.97
CA ILE A 220 2.34 -16.66 -15.84
C ILE A 220 3.77 -16.50 -16.33
N HIS A 221 4.48 -15.54 -15.74
CA HIS A 221 5.90 -15.27 -15.97
C HIS A 221 6.65 -15.47 -14.65
N LYS A 222 7.25 -16.65 -14.47
CA LYS A 222 8.04 -16.95 -13.27
C LYS A 222 9.41 -16.28 -13.34
N PHE A 223 9.89 -15.80 -12.20
CA PHE A 223 11.24 -15.24 -12.09
C PHE A 223 12.32 -16.33 -12.06
N TRP A 224 11.95 -17.55 -11.68
CA TRP A 224 12.80 -18.72 -11.74
C TRP A 224 11.93 -19.95 -12.06
N GLU A 225 12.47 -20.80 -12.89
CA GLU A 225 11.90 -22.14 -13.09
C GLU A 225 12.60 -23.11 -12.14
N PRO A 226 11.86 -23.95 -11.38
CA PRO A 226 12.46 -25.06 -10.70
C PRO A 226 13.09 -25.96 -11.75
N THR A 227 14.41 -25.94 -11.86
CA THR A 227 15.10 -26.90 -12.71
C THR A 227 14.93 -28.28 -12.09
N VAL A 228 14.15 -29.14 -12.71
CA VAL A 228 14.20 -30.57 -12.44
C VAL A 228 15.57 -31.02 -12.89
N PHE A 229 16.50 -31.14 -11.95
CA PHE A 229 17.86 -31.62 -12.22
C PHE A 229 17.77 -33.06 -12.74
N LYS A 230 17.75 -33.22 -14.04
CA LYS A 230 17.97 -34.53 -14.67
C LYS A 230 19.46 -34.96 -14.58
N ASP A 231 20.35 -33.98 -14.40
CA ASP A 231 21.80 -34.21 -14.26
C ASP A 231 22.31 -33.52 -13.01
N LYS A 232 22.99 -34.29 -12.16
CA LYS A 232 23.64 -33.84 -10.92
C LYS A 232 24.76 -32.81 -11.11
N GLU A 233 25.14 -32.51 -12.35
CA GLU A 233 26.25 -31.61 -12.69
C GLU A 233 25.85 -30.15 -12.94
N LYS A 234 24.55 -29.80 -13.02
CA LYS A 234 24.08 -28.43 -13.14
C LYS A 234 23.60 -27.87 -11.82
N MET A 235 24.54 -27.20 -11.12
CA MET A 235 24.27 -26.74 -9.75
C MET A 235 23.50 -25.41 -9.63
N LEU A 236 23.37 -24.60 -10.68
CA LEU A 236 22.69 -23.30 -10.58
C LEU A 236 22.17 -22.83 -11.95
N THR A 237 20.90 -22.53 -12.03
CA THR A 237 20.33 -21.75 -13.14
C THR A 237 19.80 -20.44 -12.57
N VAL A 238 20.35 -19.32 -13.02
CA VAL A 238 19.88 -17.97 -12.65
C VAL A 238 19.02 -17.44 -13.79
N TYR A 239 17.78 -17.09 -13.49
CA TYR A 239 16.87 -16.45 -14.44
C TYR A 239 16.22 -15.22 -13.75
N PRO A 240 16.08 -14.09 -14.47
CA PRO A 240 16.65 -13.83 -15.79
C PRO A 240 18.18 -13.72 -15.72
N ASN A 241 18.85 -14.21 -16.75
CA ASN A 241 20.28 -14.02 -16.88
C ASN A 241 20.55 -12.60 -17.43
N PRO A 242 21.04 -11.65 -16.63
CA PRO A 242 21.25 -10.27 -17.07
C PRO A 242 22.43 -10.08 -18.03
N PHE A 243 23.19 -11.13 -18.29
CA PHE A 243 24.37 -11.05 -19.14
C PHE A 243 24.04 -11.46 -20.56
N TYR A 244 23.73 -10.47 -21.40
CA TYR A 244 23.81 -10.62 -22.83
C TYR A 244 25.30 -10.56 -23.20
N THR A 245 25.88 -11.69 -23.59
CA THR A 245 27.13 -11.64 -24.35
C THR A 245 26.79 -11.13 -25.74
N SER A 246 27.05 -9.85 -26.02
CA SER A 246 27.09 -9.36 -27.39
C SER A 246 28.14 -10.17 -28.13
N LYS A 247 27.72 -10.83 -29.21
CA LYS A 247 28.63 -11.31 -30.24
C LYS A 247 29.08 -10.16 -31.10
#